data_59902db5240e55a982bac4734595507a
#
_entry.id   59902db5240e55a982bac4734595507a
#
_cell.length_a   1.000
_cell.length_b   1.000
_cell.length_c   1.000
_cell.angle_alpha   90.00
_cell.angle_beta   90.00
_cell.angle_gamma   90.00
#
_symmetry.space_group_name_H-M   'P 1'
#
loop_
_entity.id
_entity.type
_entity.pdbx_description
1 polymer ?
#
loop_
_entity_poly.entity_id
_entity_poly.type
_entity_poly.pdbx_seq_one_letter_code
_entity_poly.pdbx_strand_id
1 'polypeptide(L)'
;MEEFHSAFVAVIGRPNVGKSTLINALLGQKVAAVSPRPQTTRRRQLGILTRSGAQLIFVDTPGIHKQRLKLGAFLNQEILASLADVDIVLCLVDLSTRPEEDDARLASLVADLPKDVALILAANKIDLASPDSASKCLAEYRALLPGEPEAVLISATRRDGLDELVDLLIQKSPVRPAAFEPDQVTDLYEREIAADLIREAALICLRDEVPHGIAVRVDEFKERAHGAAYIAATIFVERTSQKGIVIGQGGKMLKQIGSKARQEIEAMGDRRVFLELRVKVEKGWRNNQNVLDRLGYRLKP
;
A
#
# COMPACT_ATOMS: atom_id res chain seq x y z
N MET A 1 25.75 -26.19 -0.12
CA MET A 1 25.04 -25.07 0.56
C MET A 1 23.86 -24.77 -0.36
N GLU A 2 22.64 -24.79 0.14
CA GLU A 2 21.49 -24.34 -0.65
C GLU A 2 21.70 -22.90 -1.05
N GLU A 3 21.47 -22.58 -2.31
CA GLU A 3 21.59 -21.20 -2.82
C GLU A 3 20.50 -20.36 -2.18
N PHE A 4 20.84 -19.18 -1.63
CA PHE A 4 19.87 -18.27 -1.05
C PHE A 4 19.40 -17.25 -2.11
N HIS A 5 18.08 -17.11 -2.26
CA HIS A 5 17.47 -16.22 -3.22
C HIS A 5 16.95 -14.96 -2.54
N SER A 6 17.23 -13.78 -3.10
CA SER A 6 16.68 -12.53 -2.57
C SER A 6 16.32 -11.56 -3.69
N ALA A 7 15.10 -11.00 -3.66
CA ALA A 7 14.63 -10.09 -4.70
C ALA A 7 13.85 -8.91 -4.13
N PHE A 8 14.05 -7.74 -4.74
CA PHE A 8 13.13 -6.61 -4.60
C PHE A 8 12.01 -6.74 -5.64
N VAL A 9 10.77 -6.76 -5.15
CA VAL A 9 9.55 -6.97 -5.95
C VAL A 9 8.69 -5.72 -5.91
N ALA A 10 8.66 -4.93 -6.99
CA ALA A 10 7.75 -3.79 -7.08
C ALA A 10 6.33 -4.28 -7.34
N VAL A 11 5.40 -4.00 -6.43
CA VAL A 11 3.98 -4.34 -6.60
C VAL A 11 3.26 -3.13 -7.19
N ILE A 12 2.89 -3.23 -8.47
CA ILE A 12 2.23 -2.16 -9.22
C ILE A 12 0.82 -2.58 -9.65
N GLY A 13 -0.03 -1.59 -9.92
CA GLY A 13 -1.41 -1.81 -10.31
C GLY A 13 -2.24 -0.56 -10.08
N ARG A 14 -3.40 -0.48 -10.73
CA ARG A 14 -4.33 0.63 -10.50
C ARG A 14 -4.83 0.68 -9.03
N PRO A 15 -5.47 1.77 -8.59
CA PRO A 15 -6.06 1.82 -7.26
C PRO A 15 -7.07 0.68 -7.04
N ASN A 16 -7.13 0.16 -5.82
CA ASN A 16 -8.10 -0.84 -5.35
C ASN A 16 -8.04 -2.24 -6.01
N VAL A 17 -7.00 -2.56 -6.77
CA VAL A 17 -6.78 -3.94 -7.27
C VAL A 17 -6.34 -4.91 -6.18
N GLY A 18 -5.92 -4.39 -4.99
CA GLY A 18 -5.59 -5.22 -3.83
C GLY A 18 -4.10 -5.29 -3.47
N LYS A 19 -3.25 -4.33 -3.90
CA LYS A 19 -1.79 -4.34 -3.63
C LYS A 19 -1.45 -4.51 -2.15
N SER A 20 -1.89 -3.59 -1.31
CA SER A 20 -1.65 -3.63 0.15
C SER A 20 -2.33 -4.84 0.81
N THR A 21 -3.47 -5.30 0.29
CA THR A 21 -4.13 -6.54 0.77
C THR A 21 -3.26 -7.76 0.47
N LEU A 22 -2.70 -7.84 -0.72
CA LEU A 22 -1.80 -8.93 -1.12
C LEU A 22 -0.55 -8.96 -0.23
N ILE A 23 0.11 -7.81 -0.05
CA ILE A 23 1.31 -7.71 0.80
C ILE A 23 1.00 -8.16 2.24
N ASN A 24 -0.07 -7.64 2.86
CA ASN A 24 -0.49 -8.08 4.19
C ASN A 24 -0.80 -9.58 4.26
N ALA A 25 -1.44 -10.14 3.21
CA ALA A 25 -1.74 -11.56 3.14
C ALA A 25 -0.48 -12.41 3.03
N LEU A 26 0.52 -12.00 2.23
CA LEU A 26 1.80 -12.69 2.09
C LEU A 26 2.61 -12.67 3.39
N LEU A 27 2.62 -11.52 4.09
CA LEU A 27 3.34 -11.36 5.36
C LEU A 27 2.63 -12.00 6.54
N GLY A 28 1.34 -12.35 6.42
CA GLY A 28 0.53 -12.89 7.52
C GLY A 28 0.21 -11.87 8.62
N GLN A 29 0.56 -10.61 8.43
CA GLN A 29 0.29 -9.51 9.38
C GLN A 29 0.04 -8.19 8.64
N LYS A 30 -0.58 -7.24 9.34
CA LYS A 30 -0.96 -5.95 8.76
C LYS A 30 0.16 -4.93 8.88
N VAL A 31 0.91 -4.72 7.83
CA VAL A 31 1.95 -3.66 7.72
C VAL A 31 1.50 -2.50 6.83
N ALA A 32 0.60 -2.76 5.87
CA ALA A 32 0.10 -1.77 4.94
C ALA A 32 -1.38 -1.43 5.22
N ALA A 33 -1.72 -0.15 5.11
CA ALA A 33 -3.11 0.33 5.24
C ALA A 33 -3.98 -0.19 4.09
N VAL A 34 -5.21 -0.61 4.38
CA VAL A 34 -6.16 -1.14 3.38
C VAL A 34 -7.49 -0.41 3.47
N SER A 35 -7.96 0.17 2.37
CA SER A 35 -9.30 0.75 2.32
C SER A 35 -9.92 0.62 0.92
N PRO A 36 -11.27 0.64 0.80
CA PRO A 36 -11.93 0.65 -0.50
C PRO A 36 -11.76 1.98 -1.26
N ARG A 37 -11.10 2.96 -0.67
CA ARG A 37 -10.88 4.28 -1.27
C ARG A 37 -9.57 4.33 -2.04
N PRO A 38 -9.47 5.03 -3.18
CA PRO A 38 -8.21 5.23 -3.87
C PRO A 38 -7.21 6.05 -3.02
N GLN A 39 -5.92 5.90 -3.31
CA GLN A 39 -4.81 6.57 -2.60
C GLN A 39 -4.68 6.14 -1.12
N THR A 40 -4.95 4.88 -0.81
CA THR A 40 -4.71 4.34 0.52
C THR A 40 -3.22 4.33 0.82
N THR A 41 -2.38 3.83 -0.07
CA THR A 41 -0.92 3.97 0.00
C THR A 41 -0.50 5.29 -0.63
N ARG A 42 0.26 6.10 0.09
CA ARG A 42 0.78 7.39 -0.38
C ARG A 42 2.30 7.50 -0.35
N ARG A 43 2.98 6.55 0.26
CA ARG A 43 4.44 6.45 0.31
C ARG A 43 4.84 5.04 -0.04
N ARG A 44 5.99 4.91 -0.64
CA ARG A 44 6.67 3.64 -0.77
C ARG A 44 6.91 3.06 0.62
N GLN A 45 6.60 1.79 0.81
CA GLN A 45 6.91 1.02 2.02
C GLN A 45 7.34 -0.39 1.64
N LEU A 46 8.20 -0.98 2.47
CA LEU A 46 8.65 -2.35 2.25
C LEU A 46 7.82 -3.33 3.09
N GLY A 47 7.52 -4.48 2.49
CA GLY A 47 7.04 -5.68 3.15
C GLY A 47 8.05 -6.79 2.94
N ILE A 48 8.65 -7.33 4.00
CA ILE A 48 9.74 -8.29 3.93
C ILE A 48 9.21 -9.67 4.31
N LEU A 49 9.26 -10.61 3.36
CA LEU A 49 8.91 -12.01 3.58
C LEU A 49 10.18 -12.84 3.54
N THR A 50 10.56 -13.37 4.70
CA THR A 50 11.68 -14.32 4.82
C THR A 50 11.14 -15.74 4.95
N ARG A 51 11.66 -16.65 4.13
CA ARG A 51 11.41 -18.10 4.17
C ARG A 51 12.75 -18.85 4.18
N SER A 52 12.72 -20.16 4.41
CA SER A 52 13.92 -20.99 4.28
C SER A 52 14.48 -20.85 2.86
N GLY A 53 15.73 -20.42 2.74
CA GLY A 53 16.43 -20.25 1.47
C GLY A 53 16.04 -19.02 0.63
N ALA A 54 15.10 -18.16 1.08
CA ALA A 54 14.68 -17.01 0.29
C ALA A 54 14.22 -15.79 1.11
N GLN A 55 14.39 -14.59 0.55
CA GLN A 55 13.81 -13.34 1.06
C GLN A 55 13.23 -12.50 -0.08
N LEU A 56 11.93 -12.23 -0.02
CA LEU A 56 11.23 -11.36 -0.98
C LEU A 56 10.91 -10.03 -0.33
N ILE A 57 11.37 -8.93 -0.93
CA ILE A 57 11.17 -7.56 -0.44
C ILE A 57 10.14 -6.88 -1.33
N PHE A 58 8.88 -6.90 -0.92
CA PHE A 58 7.79 -6.24 -1.63
C PHE A 58 7.83 -4.74 -1.43
N VAL A 59 7.81 -4.01 -2.52
CA VAL A 59 7.71 -2.56 -2.52
C VAL A 59 6.26 -2.18 -2.79
N ASP A 60 5.48 -1.81 -1.74
CA ASP A 60 4.11 -1.31 -1.92
C ASP A 60 4.13 0.08 -2.51
N THR A 61 3.44 0.25 -3.63
CA THR A 61 3.44 1.51 -4.38
C THR A 61 2.06 2.18 -4.34
N PRO A 62 2.01 3.52 -4.40
CA PRO A 62 0.76 4.21 -4.70
C PRO A 62 0.15 3.69 -6.00
N GLY A 63 -1.20 3.64 -6.08
CA GLY A 63 -1.87 3.28 -7.32
C GLY A 63 -1.71 4.37 -8.40
N ILE A 64 -1.46 3.96 -9.64
CA ILE A 64 -1.34 4.87 -10.79
C ILE A 64 -2.71 5.46 -11.13
N HIS A 65 -2.81 6.78 -11.25
CA HIS A 65 -4.00 7.46 -11.74
C HIS A 65 -3.69 8.91 -12.17
N LYS A 66 -4.58 9.52 -12.95
CA LYS A 66 -4.48 10.93 -13.37
C LYS A 66 -4.47 11.86 -12.17
N GLN A 67 -3.43 12.67 -12.04
CA GLN A 67 -3.28 13.55 -10.89
C GLN A 67 -3.01 14.99 -11.33
N ARG A 68 -3.75 15.94 -10.72
CA ARG A 68 -3.68 17.37 -11.04
C ARG A 68 -2.99 18.23 -9.98
N LEU A 69 -2.60 17.64 -8.84
CA LEU A 69 -2.06 18.36 -7.68
C LEU A 69 -0.60 17.98 -7.44
N LYS A 70 0.17 18.78 -6.67
CA LYS A 70 1.56 18.48 -6.31
C LYS A 70 1.68 17.16 -5.54
N LEU A 71 0.73 16.84 -4.67
CA LEU A 71 0.66 15.52 -4.04
C LEU A 71 0.63 14.41 -5.09
N GLY A 72 -0.07 14.62 -6.19
CA GLY A 72 -0.13 13.66 -7.27
C GLY A 72 1.18 13.48 -8.02
N ALA A 73 1.89 14.56 -8.27
CA ALA A 73 3.24 14.50 -8.84
C ALA A 73 4.18 13.71 -7.94
N PHE A 74 4.12 13.93 -6.62
CA PHE A 74 4.86 13.16 -5.63
C PHE A 74 4.54 11.65 -5.73
N LEU A 75 3.26 11.26 -5.77
CA LEU A 75 2.87 9.85 -5.86
C LEU A 75 3.39 9.18 -7.15
N ASN A 76 3.37 9.89 -8.28
CA ASN A 76 3.94 9.37 -9.52
C ASN A 76 5.46 9.19 -9.44
N GLN A 77 6.17 10.11 -8.77
CA GLN A 77 7.60 9.98 -8.54
C GLN A 77 7.92 8.80 -7.60
N GLU A 78 7.11 8.55 -6.58
CA GLU A 78 7.22 7.36 -5.71
C GLU A 78 7.09 6.06 -6.51
N ILE A 79 6.18 6.01 -7.50
CA ILE A 79 6.03 4.84 -8.38
C ILE A 79 7.29 4.66 -9.23
N LEU A 80 7.77 5.70 -9.89
CA LEU A 80 8.99 5.63 -10.71
C LEU A 80 10.21 5.25 -9.88
N ALA A 81 10.36 5.83 -8.70
CA ALA A 81 11.42 5.48 -7.76
C ALA A 81 11.32 4.03 -7.27
N SER A 82 10.10 3.47 -7.22
CA SER A 82 9.88 2.07 -6.82
C SER A 82 10.20 1.07 -7.92
N LEU A 83 10.33 1.52 -9.17
CA LEU A 83 10.73 0.69 -10.32
C LEU A 83 12.23 0.78 -10.61
N ALA A 84 12.95 1.70 -9.97
CA ALA A 84 14.39 1.73 -10.00
C ALA A 84 14.95 0.64 -9.07
N ASP A 85 15.94 -0.08 -9.53
CA ASP A 85 16.69 -1.06 -8.72
C ASP A 85 15.83 -2.24 -8.18
N VAL A 86 14.81 -2.69 -8.93
CA VAL A 86 14.05 -3.90 -8.60
C VAL A 86 14.40 -5.05 -9.54
N ASP A 87 14.28 -6.27 -9.04
CA ASP A 87 14.55 -7.49 -9.79
C ASP A 87 13.29 -7.99 -10.50
N ILE A 88 12.13 -7.75 -9.88
CA ILE A 88 10.84 -8.25 -10.34
C ILE A 88 9.81 -7.12 -10.28
N VAL A 89 9.00 -7.00 -11.31
CA VAL A 89 7.77 -6.18 -11.31
C VAL A 89 6.57 -7.10 -11.29
N LEU A 90 5.79 -7.03 -10.22
CA LEU A 90 4.53 -7.74 -10.04
C LEU A 90 3.36 -6.84 -10.42
N CYS A 91 2.83 -7.03 -11.62
CA CYS A 91 1.62 -6.34 -12.07
C CYS A 91 0.39 -7.00 -11.46
N LEU A 92 -0.29 -6.30 -10.56
CA LEU A 92 -1.52 -6.76 -9.93
C LEU A 92 -2.73 -6.17 -10.65
N VAL A 93 -3.62 -7.05 -11.14
CA VAL A 93 -4.86 -6.68 -11.84
C VAL A 93 -6.09 -7.28 -11.16
N ASP A 94 -7.25 -6.69 -11.44
CA ASP A 94 -8.55 -7.11 -10.90
C ASP A 94 -9.32 -7.91 -11.95
N LEU A 95 -9.42 -9.22 -11.80
CA LEU A 95 -10.13 -10.09 -12.73
C LEU A 95 -11.65 -9.93 -12.73
N SER A 96 -12.22 -9.23 -11.77
CA SER A 96 -13.66 -8.93 -11.77
C SER A 96 -14.06 -7.84 -12.75
N THR A 97 -13.08 -7.15 -13.37
CA THR A 97 -13.29 -6.06 -14.33
C THR A 97 -12.33 -6.18 -15.50
N ARG A 98 -12.72 -5.64 -16.66
CA ARG A 98 -11.83 -5.52 -17.82
C ARG A 98 -10.75 -4.47 -17.62
N PRO A 99 -9.65 -4.51 -18.42
CA PRO A 99 -8.66 -3.45 -18.43
C PRO A 99 -9.27 -2.06 -18.65
N GLU A 100 -8.76 -1.07 -17.93
CA GLU A 100 -9.15 0.33 -17.98
C GLU A 100 -8.00 1.23 -18.46
N GLU A 101 -8.24 2.53 -18.62
CA GLU A 101 -7.22 3.50 -19.05
C GLU A 101 -5.98 3.51 -18.16
N ASP A 102 -6.16 3.32 -16.84
CA ASP A 102 -5.05 3.27 -15.88
C ASP A 102 -4.22 1.99 -16.02
N ASP A 103 -4.82 0.85 -16.43
CA ASP A 103 -4.09 -0.38 -16.75
C ASP A 103 -3.24 -0.20 -18.02
N ALA A 104 -3.76 0.49 -19.04
CA ALA A 104 -3.01 0.79 -20.27
C ALA A 104 -1.81 1.72 -19.99
N ARG A 105 -1.96 2.70 -19.09
CA ARG A 105 -0.83 3.54 -18.64
C ARG A 105 0.23 2.75 -17.91
N LEU A 106 -0.21 1.80 -17.07
CA LEU A 106 0.70 0.91 -16.36
C LEU A 106 1.46 0.03 -17.36
N ALA A 107 0.78 -0.52 -18.36
CA ALA A 107 1.42 -1.31 -19.43
C ALA A 107 2.48 -0.48 -20.18
N SER A 108 2.21 0.79 -20.49
CA SER A 108 3.20 1.68 -21.11
C SER A 108 4.40 1.92 -20.20
N LEU A 109 4.19 2.06 -18.89
CA LEU A 109 5.28 2.25 -17.93
C LEU A 109 6.20 1.02 -17.83
N VAL A 110 5.63 -0.18 -17.83
CA VAL A 110 6.42 -1.42 -17.75
C VAL A 110 7.06 -1.82 -19.08
N ALA A 111 6.60 -1.26 -20.20
CA ALA A 111 7.23 -1.51 -21.51
C ALA A 111 8.65 -0.91 -21.60
N ASP A 112 8.96 0.12 -20.80
CA ASP A 112 10.25 0.78 -20.75
C ASP A 112 11.20 0.18 -19.70
N LEU A 113 10.81 -0.92 -19.03
CA LEU A 113 11.66 -1.58 -18.01
C LEU A 113 12.91 -2.21 -18.66
N PRO A 114 14.03 -2.27 -17.92
CA PRO A 114 15.20 -3.03 -18.32
C PRO A 114 14.86 -4.51 -18.60
N LYS A 115 15.55 -5.14 -19.57
CA LYS A 115 15.26 -6.51 -20.00
C LYS A 115 15.57 -7.59 -18.97
N ASP A 116 16.37 -7.26 -17.99
CA ASP A 116 16.77 -8.11 -16.86
C ASP A 116 15.76 -8.09 -15.71
N VAL A 117 14.80 -7.17 -15.73
CA VAL A 117 13.70 -7.13 -14.76
C VAL A 117 12.60 -8.12 -15.17
N ALA A 118 12.31 -9.08 -14.32
CA ALA A 118 11.25 -10.05 -14.57
C ALA A 118 9.86 -9.39 -14.40
N LEU A 119 8.96 -9.63 -15.36
CA LEU A 119 7.56 -9.16 -15.30
C LEU A 119 6.65 -10.35 -15.02
N ILE A 120 5.86 -10.26 -13.94
CA ILE A 120 4.88 -11.27 -13.52
C ILE A 120 3.50 -10.61 -13.41
N LEU A 121 2.46 -11.31 -13.83
CA LEU A 121 1.06 -10.88 -13.73
C LEU A 121 0.36 -11.63 -12.60
N ALA A 122 0.00 -10.93 -11.52
CA ALA A 122 -0.89 -11.48 -10.49
C ALA A 122 -2.34 -11.05 -10.77
N ALA A 123 -3.14 -12.01 -11.18
CA ALA A 123 -4.54 -11.79 -11.53
C ALA A 123 -5.42 -12.04 -10.29
N ASN A 124 -5.73 -10.95 -9.57
CA ASN A 124 -6.38 -10.97 -8.26
C ASN A 124 -7.91 -10.96 -8.36
N LYS A 125 -8.55 -11.27 -7.24
CA LYS A 125 -10.01 -11.30 -7.03
C LYS A 125 -10.73 -12.38 -7.84
N ILE A 126 -10.07 -13.54 -8.04
CA ILE A 126 -10.70 -14.69 -8.71
C ILE A 126 -11.99 -15.13 -8.00
N ASP A 127 -12.10 -14.84 -6.70
CA ASP A 127 -13.28 -15.11 -5.87
C ASP A 127 -14.51 -14.28 -6.26
N LEU A 128 -14.34 -13.19 -7.02
CA LEU A 128 -15.42 -12.31 -7.49
C LEU A 128 -15.74 -12.49 -8.98
N ALA A 129 -14.95 -13.26 -9.73
CA ALA A 129 -15.13 -13.46 -11.16
C ALA A 129 -15.69 -14.87 -11.47
N SER A 130 -16.59 -14.96 -12.45
CA SER A 130 -16.98 -16.27 -12.97
C SER A 130 -15.82 -16.85 -13.82
N PRO A 131 -15.68 -18.19 -13.95
CA PRO A 131 -14.58 -18.80 -14.70
C PRO A 131 -14.46 -18.27 -16.13
N ASP A 132 -15.58 -18.10 -16.85
CA ASP A 132 -15.60 -17.61 -18.24
C ASP A 132 -15.18 -16.14 -18.32
N SER A 133 -15.60 -15.32 -17.36
CA SER A 133 -15.22 -13.91 -17.26
C SER A 133 -13.74 -13.78 -16.92
N ALA A 134 -13.26 -14.55 -15.93
CA ALA A 134 -11.87 -14.56 -15.51
C ALA A 134 -10.92 -14.91 -16.68
N SER A 135 -11.23 -15.95 -17.46
CA SER A 135 -10.42 -16.37 -18.60
C SER A 135 -10.32 -15.27 -19.67
N LYS A 136 -11.44 -14.60 -19.97
CA LYS A 136 -11.47 -13.50 -20.96
C LYS A 136 -10.68 -12.30 -20.45
N CYS A 137 -10.91 -11.86 -19.21
CA CYS A 137 -10.18 -10.74 -18.60
C CYS A 137 -8.68 -11.02 -18.52
N LEU A 138 -8.28 -12.24 -18.15
CA LEU A 138 -6.87 -12.63 -18.11
C LEU A 138 -6.21 -12.51 -19.48
N ALA A 139 -6.87 -12.98 -20.54
CA ALA A 139 -6.36 -12.85 -21.91
C ALA A 139 -6.20 -11.38 -22.32
N GLU A 140 -7.19 -10.53 -22.01
CA GLU A 140 -7.13 -9.09 -22.28
C GLU A 140 -5.97 -8.40 -21.51
N TYR A 141 -5.75 -8.73 -20.23
CA TYR A 141 -4.64 -8.20 -19.45
C TYR A 141 -3.27 -8.69 -19.92
N ARG A 142 -3.15 -9.99 -20.31
CA ARG A 142 -1.90 -10.52 -20.88
C ARG A 142 -1.54 -9.85 -22.20
N ALA A 143 -2.52 -9.64 -23.08
CA ALA A 143 -2.32 -8.95 -24.35
C ALA A 143 -1.94 -7.46 -24.19
N LEU A 144 -2.31 -6.84 -23.07
CA LEU A 144 -1.98 -5.46 -22.77
C LEU A 144 -0.53 -5.27 -22.33
N LEU A 145 0.03 -6.27 -21.62
CA LEU A 145 1.37 -6.22 -21.05
C LEU A 145 2.45 -6.69 -22.04
N PRO A 146 3.66 -6.11 -22.02
CA PRO A 146 4.73 -6.52 -22.91
C PRO A 146 5.20 -7.96 -22.59
N GLY A 147 5.50 -8.74 -23.63
CA GLY A 147 6.13 -10.04 -23.50
C GLY A 147 5.24 -11.16 -22.99
N GLU A 148 3.92 -10.97 -22.91
CA GLU A 148 2.96 -11.95 -22.39
C GLU A 148 3.44 -12.63 -21.08
N PRO A 149 3.52 -11.89 -19.96
CA PRO A 149 4.15 -12.39 -18.74
C PRO A 149 3.47 -13.65 -18.19
N GLU A 150 4.23 -14.44 -17.43
CA GLU A 150 3.67 -15.52 -16.63
C GLU A 150 2.60 -14.96 -15.68
N ALA A 151 1.47 -15.66 -15.57
CA ALA A 151 0.33 -15.20 -14.80
C ALA A 151 -0.06 -16.20 -13.72
N VAL A 152 -0.30 -15.71 -12.51
CA VAL A 152 -0.83 -16.47 -11.39
C VAL A 152 -2.20 -15.91 -11.00
N LEU A 153 -3.18 -16.82 -10.88
CA LEU A 153 -4.53 -16.50 -10.43
C LEU A 153 -4.57 -16.49 -8.90
N ILE A 154 -4.99 -15.39 -8.31
CA ILE A 154 -4.99 -15.26 -6.85
C ILE A 154 -6.29 -14.67 -6.29
N SER A 155 -6.57 -14.96 -5.02
CA SER A 155 -7.44 -14.16 -4.16
C SER A 155 -6.65 -13.73 -2.93
N ALA A 156 -6.25 -12.48 -2.88
CA ALA A 156 -5.52 -11.93 -1.72
C ALA A 156 -6.34 -12.00 -0.43
N THR A 157 -7.68 -11.91 -0.51
CA THR A 157 -8.58 -11.99 0.64
C THR A 157 -8.81 -13.42 1.12
N ARG A 158 -8.90 -14.41 0.23
CA ARG A 158 -9.07 -15.83 0.54
C ARG A 158 -7.73 -16.57 0.70
N ARG A 159 -6.64 -15.93 0.31
CA ARG A 159 -5.27 -16.49 0.26
C ARG A 159 -5.10 -17.60 -0.77
N ASP A 160 -6.00 -17.70 -1.77
CA ASP A 160 -5.89 -18.68 -2.86
C ASP A 160 -4.75 -18.28 -3.80
N GLY A 161 -3.94 -19.24 -4.26
CA GLY A 161 -2.83 -19.05 -5.21
C GLY A 161 -1.62 -18.27 -4.67
N LEU A 162 -1.58 -17.93 -3.37
CA LEU A 162 -0.48 -17.12 -2.82
C LEU A 162 0.83 -17.90 -2.71
N ASP A 163 0.78 -19.20 -2.38
CA ASP A 163 1.99 -20.02 -2.32
C ASP A 163 2.58 -20.23 -3.72
N GLU A 164 1.75 -20.49 -4.73
CA GLU A 164 2.17 -20.56 -6.14
C GLU A 164 2.83 -19.24 -6.61
N LEU A 165 2.25 -18.10 -6.23
CA LEU A 165 2.84 -16.79 -6.51
C LEU A 165 4.20 -16.62 -5.86
N VAL A 166 4.35 -16.99 -4.59
CA VAL A 166 5.63 -16.89 -3.86
C VAL A 166 6.68 -17.80 -4.48
N ASP A 167 6.32 -19.03 -4.83
CA ASP A 167 7.25 -19.98 -5.45
C ASP A 167 7.74 -19.45 -6.81
N LEU A 168 6.86 -18.89 -7.63
CA LEU A 168 7.23 -18.25 -8.90
C LEU A 168 8.16 -17.05 -8.66
N LEU A 169 7.87 -16.21 -7.67
CA LEU A 169 8.73 -15.06 -7.33
C LEU A 169 10.12 -15.52 -6.89
N ILE A 170 10.23 -16.56 -6.07
CA ILE A 170 11.52 -17.13 -5.64
C ILE A 170 12.28 -17.70 -6.83
N GLN A 171 11.60 -18.43 -7.73
CA GLN A 171 12.21 -18.99 -8.95
C GLN A 171 12.81 -17.90 -9.85
N LYS A 172 12.19 -16.73 -9.93
CA LYS A 172 12.69 -15.57 -10.72
C LYS A 172 13.70 -14.71 -9.97
N SER A 173 13.92 -14.96 -8.68
CA SER A 173 14.82 -14.18 -7.85
C SER A 173 16.29 -14.52 -8.11
N PRO A 174 17.19 -13.53 -8.12
CA PRO A 174 18.62 -13.77 -8.22
C PRO A 174 19.16 -14.47 -6.96
N VAL A 175 20.24 -15.24 -7.15
CA VAL A 175 21.02 -15.84 -6.05
C VAL A 175 21.86 -14.76 -5.41
N ARG A 176 21.51 -14.36 -4.19
CA ARG A 176 22.24 -13.39 -3.36
C ARG A 176 21.82 -13.50 -1.91
N PRO A 177 22.64 -13.05 -0.93
CA PRO A 177 22.30 -13.11 0.50
C PRO A 177 21.04 -12.27 0.82
N ALA A 178 20.44 -12.53 1.99
CA ALA A 178 19.34 -11.72 2.52
C ALA A 178 19.78 -10.25 2.66
N ALA A 179 18.86 -9.33 2.33
CA ALA A 179 19.11 -7.90 2.42
C ALA A 179 18.72 -7.34 3.80
N PHE A 180 17.87 -8.05 4.54
CA PHE A 180 17.35 -7.64 5.85
C PHE A 180 17.44 -8.79 6.85
N GLU A 181 17.37 -8.47 8.14
CA GLU A 181 17.33 -9.46 9.20
C GLU A 181 16.11 -10.39 9.05
N PRO A 182 16.20 -11.67 9.45
CA PRO A 182 15.16 -12.66 9.20
C PRO A 182 13.81 -12.35 9.85
N ASP A 183 13.78 -11.63 10.95
CA ASP A 183 12.59 -11.22 11.72
C ASP A 183 12.06 -9.84 11.32
N GLN A 184 12.78 -9.12 10.48
CA GLN A 184 12.32 -7.83 9.99
C GLN A 184 11.23 -8.01 8.94
N VAL A 185 10.08 -7.35 9.14
CA VAL A 185 8.90 -7.45 8.25
C VAL A 185 8.59 -6.17 7.46
N THR A 186 9.18 -5.04 7.85
CA THR A 186 9.03 -3.74 7.15
C THR A 186 10.18 -2.81 7.49
N ASP A 187 10.37 -1.76 6.66
CA ASP A 187 11.31 -0.67 6.90
C ASP A 187 10.68 0.52 7.64
N LEU A 188 9.37 0.47 7.92
CA LEU A 188 8.66 1.54 8.60
C LEU A 188 8.74 1.42 10.11
N TYR A 189 8.88 2.58 10.77
CA TYR A 189 8.69 2.66 12.21
C TYR A 189 7.21 2.56 12.58
N GLU A 190 6.91 2.00 13.75
CA GLU A 190 5.54 1.86 14.25
C GLU A 190 4.72 3.16 14.21
N ARG A 191 5.37 4.32 14.44
CA ARG A 191 4.70 5.63 14.35
C ARG A 191 4.21 5.96 12.93
N GLU A 192 4.90 5.49 11.90
CA GLU A 192 4.53 5.71 10.49
C GLU A 192 3.35 4.81 10.13
N ILE A 193 3.40 3.55 10.53
CA ILE A 193 2.29 2.60 10.35
C ILE A 193 1.06 3.11 11.12
N ALA A 194 1.22 3.59 12.35
CA ALA A 194 0.11 4.19 13.12
C ALA A 194 -0.53 5.38 12.39
N ALA A 195 0.26 6.25 11.76
CA ALA A 195 -0.29 7.35 10.96
C ALA A 195 -1.13 6.85 9.78
N ASP A 196 -0.68 5.80 9.09
CA ASP A 196 -1.40 5.20 7.97
C ASP A 196 -2.66 4.45 8.42
N LEU A 197 -2.64 3.75 9.56
CA LEU A 197 -3.83 3.12 10.15
C LEU A 197 -4.87 4.13 10.64
N ILE A 198 -4.45 5.27 11.21
CA ILE A 198 -5.36 6.38 11.54
C ILE A 198 -6.00 6.94 10.26
N ARG A 199 -5.21 7.10 9.20
CA ARG A 199 -5.71 7.57 7.91
C ARG A 199 -6.66 6.56 7.28
N GLU A 200 -6.37 5.27 7.32
CA GLU A 200 -7.25 4.19 6.89
C GLU A 200 -8.61 4.26 7.60
N ALA A 201 -8.61 4.35 8.93
CA ALA A 201 -9.82 4.48 9.71
C ALA A 201 -10.66 5.70 9.30
N ALA A 202 -10.00 6.83 9.03
CA ALA A 202 -10.67 8.03 8.54
C ALA A 202 -11.23 7.83 7.10
N LEU A 203 -10.49 7.18 6.19
CA LEU A 203 -10.95 6.83 4.84
C LEU A 203 -12.20 5.95 4.86
N ILE A 204 -12.29 5.03 5.82
CA ILE A 204 -13.44 4.12 5.97
C ILE A 204 -14.65 4.85 6.57
N CYS A 205 -14.44 5.69 7.59
CA CYS A 205 -15.52 6.35 8.32
C CYS A 205 -16.10 7.58 7.59
N LEU A 206 -15.29 8.29 6.81
CA LEU A 206 -15.70 9.51 6.11
C LEU A 206 -16.29 9.19 4.73
N ARG A 207 -17.07 10.15 4.18
CA ARG A 207 -17.78 10.01 2.90
C ARG A 207 -17.41 11.12 1.93
N ASP A 208 -17.88 10.99 0.72
CA ASP A 208 -17.76 11.93 -0.39
C ASP A 208 -16.29 12.35 -0.66
N GLU A 209 -16.00 13.61 -0.82
CA GLU A 209 -14.65 14.13 -1.13
C GLU A 209 -13.76 14.35 0.12
N VAL A 210 -14.31 14.29 1.35
CA VAL A 210 -13.55 14.56 2.59
C VAL A 210 -12.36 13.60 2.76
N PRO A 211 -12.51 12.28 2.53
CA PRO A 211 -11.41 11.32 2.62
C PRO A 211 -10.19 11.68 1.77
N HIS A 212 -10.41 12.23 0.57
CA HIS A 212 -9.32 12.59 -0.35
C HIS A 212 -8.51 13.81 0.11
N GLY A 213 -9.12 14.67 0.93
CA GLY A 213 -8.53 15.90 1.46
C GLY A 213 -7.83 15.78 2.80
N ILE A 214 -7.71 14.57 3.38
CA ILE A 214 -7.08 14.38 4.68
C ILE A 214 -5.61 13.98 4.57
N ALA A 215 -4.83 14.43 5.57
CA ALA A 215 -3.52 13.88 5.89
C ALA A 215 -3.46 13.60 7.40
N VAL A 216 -2.58 12.69 7.80
CA VAL A 216 -2.36 12.36 9.21
C VAL A 216 -0.88 12.49 9.52
N ARG A 217 -0.59 13.08 10.69
CA ARG A 217 0.76 13.11 11.24
C ARG A 217 0.70 12.67 12.70
N VAL A 218 1.56 11.75 13.08
CA VAL A 218 1.80 11.42 14.47
C VAL A 218 2.72 12.48 15.05
N ASP A 219 2.19 13.26 15.99
CA ASP A 219 2.92 14.34 16.66
C ASP A 219 3.80 13.79 17.78
N GLU A 220 3.30 12.78 18.51
CA GLU A 220 3.99 12.14 19.61
C GLU A 220 3.73 10.64 19.63
N PHE A 221 4.79 9.85 19.85
CA PHE A 221 4.74 8.41 20.07
C PHE A 221 5.67 8.08 21.23
N LYS A 222 5.08 7.62 22.34
CA LYS A 222 5.82 7.31 23.57
C LYS A 222 5.44 5.95 24.11
N GLU A 223 6.42 5.20 24.50
CA GLU A 223 6.21 4.02 25.31
C GLU A 223 5.85 4.40 26.76
N ARG A 224 4.93 3.66 27.33
CA ARG A 224 4.49 3.81 28.73
C ARG A 224 4.80 2.55 29.53
N ALA A 225 4.65 2.64 30.84
CA ALA A 225 4.79 1.50 31.72
C ALA A 225 3.91 0.33 31.26
N HIS A 226 4.36 -0.89 31.54
CA HIS A 226 3.70 -2.17 31.17
C HIS A 226 3.53 -2.38 29.64
N GLY A 227 4.43 -1.84 28.84
CA GLY A 227 4.45 -2.05 27.39
C GLY A 227 3.34 -1.31 26.61
N ALA A 228 2.53 -0.45 27.26
CA ALA A 228 1.52 0.36 26.56
C ALA A 228 2.16 1.50 25.75
N ALA A 229 1.50 1.96 24.69
CA ALA A 229 1.92 3.12 23.93
C ALA A 229 0.95 4.29 24.06
N TYR A 230 1.48 5.51 24.08
CA TYR A 230 0.73 6.76 23.93
C TYR A 230 1.02 7.33 22.54
N ILE A 231 -0.04 7.62 21.80
CA ILE A 231 0.04 8.17 20.45
C ILE A 231 -0.83 9.42 20.39
N ALA A 232 -0.23 10.58 20.10
CA ALA A 232 -0.96 11.80 19.76
C ALA A 232 -0.81 12.06 18.27
N ALA A 233 -1.92 12.27 17.56
CA ALA A 233 -1.91 12.49 16.12
C ALA A 233 -2.86 13.61 15.70
N THR A 234 -2.49 14.31 14.62
CA THR A 234 -3.29 15.36 14.01
C THR A 234 -3.78 14.91 12.62
N ILE A 235 -5.10 14.98 12.44
CA ILE A 235 -5.75 14.84 11.12
C ILE A 235 -5.86 16.24 10.52
N PHE A 236 -5.23 16.46 9.37
CA PHE A 236 -5.31 17.71 8.62
C PHE A 236 -6.39 17.62 7.56
N VAL A 237 -7.13 18.73 7.40
CA VAL A 237 -8.17 18.92 6.38
C VAL A 237 -7.97 20.26 5.67
N GLU A 238 -8.50 20.43 4.45
CA GLU A 238 -8.30 21.67 3.69
C GLU A 238 -9.27 22.80 4.06
N ARG A 239 -10.46 22.46 4.60
CA ARG A 239 -11.53 23.45 4.85
C ARG A 239 -12.12 23.29 6.25
N THR A 240 -12.64 24.42 6.79
CA THR A 240 -13.32 24.43 8.10
C THR A 240 -14.58 23.54 8.10
N SER A 241 -15.32 23.51 7.00
CA SER A 241 -16.47 22.60 6.85
C SER A 241 -16.06 21.12 6.99
N GLN A 242 -14.95 20.72 6.37
CA GLN A 242 -14.42 19.37 6.50
C GLN A 242 -14.00 19.05 7.94
N LYS A 243 -13.43 20.04 8.68
CA LYS A 243 -13.10 19.86 10.10
C LYS A 243 -14.34 19.50 10.91
N GLY A 244 -15.47 20.19 10.68
CA GLY A 244 -16.75 19.88 11.33
C GLY A 244 -17.23 18.45 11.04
N ILE A 245 -17.09 17.98 9.78
CA ILE A 245 -17.45 16.62 9.37
C ILE A 245 -16.57 15.57 10.06
N VAL A 246 -15.24 15.78 10.10
CA VAL A 246 -14.30 14.85 10.74
C VAL A 246 -14.49 14.77 12.25
N ILE A 247 -14.85 15.86 12.90
CA ILE A 247 -15.18 15.87 14.34
C ILE A 247 -16.54 15.21 14.57
N GLY A 248 -17.53 15.56 13.73
CA GLY A 248 -18.91 15.12 13.87
C GLY A 248 -19.63 15.75 15.05
N GLN A 249 -20.97 15.56 15.11
CA GLN A 249 -21.79 16.07 16.20
C GLN A 249 -21.33 15.52 17.56
N GLY A 250 -20.97 16.41 18.48
CA GLY A 250 -20.45 16.04 19.80
C GLY A 250 -19.17 15.17 19.77
N GLY A 251 -18.38 15.25 18.69
CA GLY A 251 -17.13 14.47 18.56
C GLY A 251 -17.33 13.00 18.16
N LYS A 252 -18.54 12.58 17.80
CA LYS A 252 -18.87 11.16 17.52
C LYS A 252 -18.05 10.58 16.39
N MET A 253 -17.86 11.31 15.29
CA MET A 253 -17.10 10.81 14.14
C MET A 253 -15.62 10.65 14.49
N LEU A 254 -15.02 11.63 15.16
CA LEU A 254 -13.62 11.54 15.58
C LEU A 254 -13.39 10.40 16.57
N LYS A 255 -14.35 10.16 17.48
CA LYS A 255 -14.31 9.00 18.39
C LYS A 255 -14.39 7.68 17.64
N GLN A 256 -15.24 7.57 16.62
CA GLN A 256 -15.36 6.36 15.77
C GLN A 256 -14.05 6.10 15.02
N ILE A 257 -13.46 7.12 14.40
CA ILE A 257 -12.16 7.03 13.72
C ILE A 257 -11.10 6.56 14.71
N GLY A 258 -11.02 7.18 15.89
CA GLY A 258 -10.05 6.86 16.93
C GLY A 258 -10.21 5.42 17.46
N SER A 259 -11.44 4.96 17.69
CA SER A 259 -11.69 3.58 18.14
C SER A 259 -11.25 2.56 17.11
N LYS A 260 -11.57 2.78 15.82
CA LYS A 260 -11.17 1.89 14.73
C LYS A 260 -9.66 1.86 14.54
N ALA A 261 -9.02 3.03 14.49
CA ALA A 261 -7.58 3.14 14.37
C ALA A 261 -6.85 2.46 15.53
N ARG A 262 -7.32 2.69 16.76
CA ARG A 262 -6.73 2.09 17.96
C ARG A 262 -6.77 0.57 17.91
N GLN A 263 -7.89 -0.04 17.52
CA GLN A 263 -8.01 -1.50 17.40
C GLN A 263 -6.98 -2.08 16.43
N GLU A 264 -6.77 -1.45 15.28
CA GLU A 264 -5.80 -1.89 14.29
C GLU A 264 -4.34 -1.72 14.78
N ILE A 265 -4.05 -0.60 15.46
CA ILE A 265 -2.71 -0.34 16.00
C ILE A 265 -2.40 -1.32 17.16
N GLU A 266 -3.38 -1.60 18.03
CA GLU A 266 -3.24 -2.58 19.11
C GLU A 266 -3.02 -4.00 18.57
N ALA A 267 -3.75 -4.37 17.50
CA ALA A 267 -3.58 -5.68 16.86
C ALA A 267 -2.21 -5.85 16.18
N MET A 268 -1.66 -4.77 15.59
CA MET A 268 -0.34 -4.79 14.96
C MET A 268 0.79 -4.93 15.98
N GLY A 269 0.72 -4.18 17.09
CA GLY A 269 1.80 -4.10 18.08
C GLY A 269 1.64 -5.05 19.26
N ASP A 270 0.56 -5.87 19.30
CA ASP A 270 0.18 -6.75 20.43
C ASP A 270 0.28 -6.05 21.80
N ARG A 271 -0.13 -4.78 21.84
CA ARG A 271 -0.04 -3.94 23.04
C ARG A 271 -1.17 -2.92 23.13
N ARG A 272 -1.49 -2.50 24.37
CA ARG A 272 -2.50 -1.46 24.59
C ARG A 272 -2.03 -0.10 24.11
N VAL A 273 -2.96 0.66 23.50
CA VAL A 273 -2.68 1.99 22.94
C VAL A 273 -3.65 3.02 23.49
N PHE A 274 -3.10 4.12 23.99
CA PHE A 274 -3.85 5.33 24.27
C PHE A 274 -3.69 6.29 23.08
N LEU A 275 -4.77 6.47 22.29
CA LEU A 275 -4.77 7.28 21.07
C LEU A 275 -5.50 8.60 21.29
N GLU A 276 -4.79 9.72 21.14
CA GLU A 276 -5.35 11.08 21.15
C GLU A 276 -5.36 11.65 19.73
N LEU A 277 -6.54 12.05 19.24
CA LEU A 277 -6.72 12.62 17.91
C LEU A 277 -7.13 14.09 17.96
N ARG A 278 -6.49 14.92 17.13
CA ARG A 278 -6.82 16.33 16.91
C ARG A 278 -7.13 16.58 15.44
N VAL A 279 -7.94 17.59 15.14
CA VAL A 279 -8.25 17.97 13.74
C VAL A 279 -7.83 19.42 13.52
N LYS A 280 -6.98 19.67 12.51
CA LYS A 280 -6.51 21.00 12.12
C LYS A 280 -6.86 21.30 10.66
N VAL A 281 -7.15 22.58 10.37
CA VAL A 281 -7.32 23.06 8.99
C VAL A 281 -5.96 23.53 8.49
N GLU A 282 -5.55 22.98 7.34
CA GLU A 282 -4.35 23.38 6.60
C GLU A 282 -4.75 23.61 5.15
N LYS A 283 -5.05 24.86 4.81
CA LYS A 283 -5.61 25.25 3.51
C LYS A 283 -4.67 24.90 2.35
N GLY A 284 -5.19 24.20 1.33
CA GLY A 284 -4.46 23.89 0.11
C GLY A 284 -3.20 23.04 0.30
N TRP A 285 -3.12 22.26 1.40
CA TRP A 285 -1.93 21.48 1.76
C TRP A 285 -1.45 20.55 0.64
N ARG A 286 -2.35 20.04 -0.20
CA ARG A 286 -2.02 19.15 -1.32
C ARG A 286 -1.22 19.84 -2.43
N ASN A 287 -1.20 21.17 -2.48
CA ASN A 287 -0.46 21.99 -3.44
C ASN A 287 0.70 22.79 -2.83
N ASN A 288 0.96 22.66 -1.54
CA ASN A 288 2.00 23.40 -0.84
C ASN A 288 3.17 22.45 -0.49
N GLN A 289 4.32 22.65 -1.17
CA GLN A 289 5.50 21.79 -1.01
C GLN A 289 6.00 21.78 0.44
N ASN A 290 6.09 22.92 1.10
CA ASN A 290 6.56 23.00 2.48
C ASN A 290 5.67 22.24 3.46
N VAL A 291 4.35 22.21 3.17
CA VAL A 291 3.40 21.45 3.98
C VAL A 291 3.50 19.96 3.67
N LEU A 292 3.62 19.59 2.40
CA LEU A 292 3.85 18.20 1.98
C LEU A 292 5.09 17.64 2.66
N ASP A 293 6.20 18.38 2.65
CA ASP A 293 7.45 17.99 3.31
C ASP A 293 7.28 17.79 4.83
N ARG A 294 6.55 18.71 5.48
CA ARG A 294 6.25 18.63 6.92
C ARG A 294 5.33 17.46 7.27
N LEU A 295 4.48 17.05 6.34
CA LEU A 295 3.62 15.87 6.47
C LEU A 295 4.34 14.56 6.06
N GLY A 296 5.62 14.66 5.68
CA GLY A 296 6.47 13.52 5.33
C GLY A 296 6.28 13.02 3.89
N TYR A 297 5.67 13.80 3.02
CA TYR A 297 5.62 13.54 1.58
C TYR A 297 6.87 14.12 0.91
N ARG A 298 8.01 13.53 1.19
CA ARG A 298 9.33 13.87 0.60
C ARG A 298 9.84 12.67 -0.14
N LEU A 299 10.39 12.89 -1.33
CA LEU A 299 11.22 11.86 -1.96
C LEU A 299 12.44 11.62 -1.06
N LYS A 300 12.69 10.36 -0.73
CA LYS A 300 13.99 9.97 -0.16
C LYS A 300 15.03 10.16 -1.28
N PRO A 301 16.19 10.76 -0.96
CA PRO A 301 17.28 10.92 -1.94
C PRO A 301 17.78 9.58 -2.44
#